data_c17d4768e057509c70a11e6228472b10
#
_entry.id   c17d4768e057509c70a11e6228472b10
#
_cell.length_a   1.000
_cell.length_b   1.000
_cell.length_c   1.000
_cell.angle_alpha   90.00
_cell.angle_beta   90.00
_cell.angle_gamma   90.00
#
_symmetry.space_group_name_H-M   'P 1'
#
loop_
_entity.id
_entity.type
_entity.pdbx_description
1 polymer ?
#
loop_
_entity_poly.entity_id
_entity_poly.type
_entity_poly.pdbx_seq_one_letter_code
_entity_poly.pdbx_strand_id
1 'polypeptide(L)' 'LRGMRVGEVEGIVMHAVDNAVRADMKALRIIHGKGTGALRERIAEMLQKEPRVANFRLGAWNEGGAGVTVVELA' A
#
# COMPACT_ATOMS: atom_id res chain seq x y z
N LEU A 1 -3.81 -8.34 -3.38
CA LEU A 1 -2.39 -8.65 -3.62
C LEU A 1 -1.94 -10.02 -3.06
N ARG A 2 -2.85 -10.80 -2.49
CA ARG A 2 -2.52 -12.10 -1.90
C ARG A 2 -2.06 -13.07 -2.99
N GLY A 3 -1.00 -13.82 -2.70
CA GLY A 3 -0.48 -14.81 -3.62
C GLY A 3 0.29 -14.26 -4.81
N MET A 4 0.49 -12.96 -4.87
CA MET A 4 1.22 -12.31 -5.94
C MET A 4 2.71 -12.31 -5.68
N ARG A 5 3.49 -12.30 -6.75
CA ARG A 5 4.93 -12.13 -6.64
C ARG A 5 5.27 -10.68 -6.36
N VAL A 6 6.38 -10.45 -5.67
CA VAL A 6 6.81 -9.11 -5.28
C VAL A 6 6.92 -8.18 -6.50
N GLY A 7 7.45 -8.67 -7.62
CA GLY A 7 7.58 -7.85 -8.83
C GLY A 7 6.24 -7.44 -9.45
N GLU A 8 5.21 -8.27 -9.29
CA GLU A 8 3.86 -7.93 -9.76
C GLU A 8 3.23 -6.86 -8.87
N VAL A 9 3.53 -6.91 -7.59
CA VAL A 9 2.97 -5.97 -6.60
C VAL A 9 3.41 -4.54 -6.88
N GLU A 10 4.65 -4.35 -7.32
CA GLU A 10 5.16 -3.00 -7.60
C GLU A 10 4.27 -2.24 -8.58
N GLY A 11 3.94 -2.87 -9.71
CA GLY A 11 3.08 -2.23 -10.71
C GLY A 11 1.69 -1.94 -10.18
N ILE A 12 1.12 -2.86 -9.41
CA ILE A 12 -0.22 -2.70 -8.87
C ILE A 12 -0.27 -1.57 -7.84
N VAL A 13 0.72 -1.49 -6.96
CA VAL A 13 0.79 -0.44 -5.94
C VAL A 13 0.94 0.92 -6.60
N MET A 14 1.84 1.06 -7.57
CA MET A 14 2.04 2.33 -8.27
C MET A 14 0.79 2.75 -9.02
N HIS A 15 0.11 1.79 -9.65
CA HIS A 15 -1.15 2.06 -10.36
C HIS A 15 -2.25 2.52 -9.38
N ALA A 16 -2.33 1.88 -8.22
CA ALA A 16 -3.30 2.25 -7.19
C ALA A 16 -3.06 3.68 -6.67
N VAL A 17 -1.79 4.02 -6.43
CA VAL A 17 -1.42 5.38 -6.00
C VAL A 17 -1.76 6.39 -7.08
N ASP A 18 -1.42 6.10 -8.33
CA ASP A 18 -1.70 6.98 -9.46
C ASP A 18 -3.21 7.23 -9.62
N ASN A 19 -4.01 6.17 -9.55
CA ASN A 19 -5.46 6.28 -9.64
C ASN A 19 -6.05 7.10 -8.48
N ALA A 20 -5.55 6.89 -7.27
CA ALA A 20 -6.02 7.63 -6.11
C ALA A 20 -5.72 9.13 -6.23
N VAL A 21 -4.53 9.46 -6.72
CA VAL A 21 -4.14 10.86 -6.94
C VAL A 21 -5.03 11.50 -8.00
N ARG A 22 -5.28 10.80 -9.10
CA ARG A 22 -6.15 11.30 -10.18
C ARG A 22 -7.60 11.48 -9.73
N ALA A 23 -8.05 10.63 -8.82
CA ALA A 23 -9.41 10.72 -8.26
C ALA A 23 -9.51 11.72 -7.10
N ASP A 24 -8.44 12.43 -6.82
CA ASP A 24 -8.36 13.42 -5.73
C ASP A 24 -8.66 12.80 -4.36
N MET A 25 -8.28 11.56 -4.18
CA MET A 25 -8.40 10.87 -2.90
C MET A 25 -7.29 11.31 -1.96
N LYS A 26 -7.58 11.34 -0.67
CA LYS A 26 -6.59 11.71 0.34
C LYS A 26 -5.92 10.50 0.98
N ALA A 27 -6.52 9.34 0.85
CA ALA A 27 -6.01 8.11 1.43
C ALA A 27 -6.48 6.90 0.64
N LEU A 28 -5.73 5.82 0.72
CA LEU A 28 -6.14 4.53 0.18
C LEU A 28 -5.64 3.42 1.07
N ARG A 29 -6.21 2.23 0.91
CA ARG A 29 -5.79 1.03 1.64
C ARG A 29 -5.29 -0.01 0.65
N ILE A 30 -4.14 -0.60 0.95
CA ILE A 30 -3.55 -1.67 0.14
C ILE A 30 -3.67 -2.96 0.93
N ILE A 31 -4.44 -3.91 0.41
CA ILE A 31 -4.65 -5.20 1.07
C ILE A 31 -3.58 -6.17 0.56
N HIS A 32 -2.65 -6.54 1.41
CA HIS A 32 -1.55 -7.45 1.06
C HIS A 32 -1.58 -8.76 1.83
N GLY A 33 -2.49 -8.90 2.77
CA GLY A 33 -2.55 -10.08 3.62
C GLY A 33 -1.46 -10.08 4.69
N LYS A 34 -1.54 -11.04 5.61
CA LYS A 34 -0.58 -11.12 6.72
C LYS A 34 0.68 -11.89 6.37
N GLY A 35 0.61 -12.91 5.58
CA GLY A 35 1.71 -13.72 5.05
C GLY A 35 3.04 -13.69 5.80
N THR A 36 4.15 -13.79 5.05
CA THR A 36 5.51 -13.78 5.60
C THR A 36 6.02 -12.38 5.90
N GLY A 37 5.31 -11.35 5.51
CA GLY A 37 5.77 -9.97 5.64
C GLY A 37 6.58 -9.45 4.45
N ALA A 38 6.96 -10.30 3.52
CA ALA A 38 7.76 -9.87 2.36
C ALA A 38 7.04 -8.84 1.51
N LEU A 39 5.77 -9.07 1.21
CA LEU A 39 4.95 -8.10 0.46
C LEU A 39 4.79 -6.79 1.21
N ARG A 40 4.54 -6.88 2.51
CA ARG A 40 4.38 -5.70 3.35
C ARG A 40 5.65 -4.85 3.37
N GLU A 41 6.80 -5.48 3.52
CA GLU A 41 8.08 -4.77 3.53
C GLU A 41 8.36 -4.12 2.19
N ARG A 42 8.09 -4.81 1.10
CA ARG A 42 8.32 -4.26 -0.24
C ARG A 42 7.40 -3.07 -0.50
N ILE A 43 6.15 -3.17 -0.11
CA ILE A 43 5.20 -2.07 -0.25
C ILE A 43 5.68 -0.87 0.56
N ALA A 44 6.14 -1.08 1.80
CA ALA A 44 6.66 -0.01 2.63
C ALA A 44 7.86 0.68 1.98
N GLU A 45 8.79 -0.07 1.39
CA GLU A 45 9.93 0.51 0.69
C GLU A 45 9.49 1.39 -0.48
N MET A 46 8.53 0.92 -1.26
CA MET A 46 8.01 1.68 -2.39
C MET A 46 7.35 2.98 -1.95
N LEU A 47 6.55 2.89 -0.89
CA LEU A 47 5.83 4.06 -0.37
C LEU A 47 6.77 5.10 0.21
N GLN A 48 7.85 4.68 0.85
CA GLN A 48 8.85 5.62 1.37
C GLN A 48 9.50 6.45 0.27
N LYS A 49 9.64 5.88 -0.91
CA LYS A 49 10.29 6.54 -2.04
C LYS A 49 9.32 7.33 -2.91
N GLU A 50 8.02 7.20 -2.66
CA GLU A 50 6.99 7.84 -3.50
C GLU A 50 6.66 9.23 -2.98
N PRO A 51 6.98 10.29 -3.75
CA PRO A 51 6.75 11.66 -3.29
C PRO A 51 5.28 12.04 -3.13
N ARG A 52 4.38 11.30 -3.75
CA ARG A 52 2.94 11.56 -3.63
C ARG A 52 2.34 11.00 -2.34
N VAL A 53 3.10 10.18 -1.61
CA VAL A 53 2.69 9.61 -0.34
C VAL A 53 3.21 10.47 0.79
N ALA A 54 2.31 11.00 1.60
CA ALA A 54 2.68 11.81 2.76
C ALA A 54 3.08 10.92 3.94
N ASN A 55 2.33 9.83 4.14
CA ASN A 55 2.58 8.90 5.24
C ASN A 55 1.92 7.56 4.94
N PHE A 56 2.34 6.52 5.64
CA PHE A 56 1.71 5.21 5.56
C PHE A 56 1.91 4.47 6.87
N ARG A 57 1.00 3.53 7.17
CA ARG A 57 1.06 2.71 8.38
C ARG A 57 0.29 1.42 8.17
N LEU A 58 0.52 0.45 9.03
CA LEU A 58 -0.31 -0.75 9.05
C LEU A 58 -1.70 -0.36 9.58
N GLY A 59 -2.71 -1.06 9.09
CA GLY A 59 -4.08 -0.80 9.50
C GLY A 59 -4.30 -1.15 10.97
N ALA A 60 -5.24 -0.43 11.60
CA ALA A 60 -5.73 -0.81 12.91
C ALA A 60 -6.63 -2.04 12.77
N TRP A 61 -6.97 -2.70 13.89
CA TRP A 61 -7.78 -3.91 13.84
C TRP A 61 -9.10 -3.71 13.07
N ASN A 62 -9.70 -2.54 13.16
CA ASN A 62 -10.94 -2.21 12.45
C ASN A 62 -10.71 -1.75 11.01
N GLU A 63 -9.48 -1.71 10.56
CA GLU A 63 -9.09 -1.35 9.19
C GLU A 63 -8.51 -2.53 8.42
N GLY A 64 -8.55 -3.72 9.00
CA GLY A 64 -7.97 -4.91 8.39
C GLY A 64 -6.69 -5.40 9.05
N GLY A 65 -6.23 -4.72 10.09
CA GLY A 65 -5.06 -5.14 10.87
C GLY A 65 -3.77 -5.14 10.07
N ALA A 66 -2.86 -6.05 10.43
CA ALA A 66 -1.54 -6.14 9.80
C ALA A 66 -1.58 -6.64 8.35
N GLY A 67 -2.75 -7.05 7.86
CA GLY A 67 -2.93 -7.46 6.47
C GLY A 67 -3.19 -6.30 5.51
N VAL A 68 -3.23 -5.08 5.99
CA VAL A 68 -3.55 -3.88 5.21
C VAL A 68 -2.56 -2.77 5.54
N THR A 69 -2.12 -2.03 4.53
CA THR A 69 -1.36 -0.80 4.71
C THR A 69 -2.26 0.38 4.35
N VAL A 70 -2.42 1.30 5.27
CA VAL A 70 -3.17 2.55 5.03
C VAL A 70 -2.18 3.60 4.54
N VAL A 71 -2.46 4.19 3.39
CA VAL A 71 -1.59 5.18 2.75
C VAL A 71 -2.28 6.54 2.78
N GLU A 72 -1.59 7.53 3.29
CA GLU A 72 -2.07 8.91 3.26
C GLU A 72 -1.34 9.66 2.15
N LEU A 73 -2.09 10.27 1.25
CA LEU A 73 -1.52 11.00 0.12
C LEU A 73 -1.26 12.46 0.45
N ALA A 74 -0.25 12.99 -0.18
CA ALA A 74 0.12 14.39 0.02
C ALA A 74 -0.94 15.35 -0.51
#